data_ab6791a172955380b426e8f959ec70ea
#
_entry.id   ab6791a172955380b426e8f959ec70ea
#
_cell.length_a   1.000
_cell.length_b   1.000
_cell.length_c   1.000
_cell.angle_alpha   90.00
_cell.angle_beta   90.00
_cell.angle_gamma   90.00
#
_symmetry.space_group_name_H-M   'P 1'
#
loop_
_entity.id
_entity.type
_entity.pdbx_description
1 polymer ?
#
loop_
_entity_poly.entity_id
_entity_poly.type
_entity_poly.pdbx_seq_one_letter_code
_entity_poly.pdbx_strand_id
1 'polypeptide(L)'
;MQPEFRFYLDEVRTHLHLDPRTEGRVISELHSHFQEKLCDLEDQGMPRAEATREALSSFGDARSIARAMYEAYSGGSWTEALIGCQPHLIVAALFATHVWRHPLLLCIAFAAIAVIALLGWRSGTPSWLYSWVGYAVVPPLITSYVSMDPVTRTISFIVQGVGTPAPLWQLAALAGLIAFTIWVLASTAVTVARRDWILVSLMLLPLPVLGIWIISITQSSGFFLNALQDLEARFSRWDSAMAYFCLVLGVTTALFVRIRQRAFKAVALIAVGIVGGAIAAGSIWGDMGLFKLIAISLCLLLFFTIPLLLHALLDRDSRSETPLPS
;
A
#
# COMPACT_ATOMS: atom_id res chain seq x y z
N MET A 1 -25.18 -3.57 -27.88
CA MET A 1 -24.38 -2.42 -27.44
C MET A 1 -23.61 -1.91 -28.63
N GLN A 2 -23.68 -0.60 -28.90
CA GLN A 2 -22.97 0.00 -30.02
C GLN A 2 -21.46 0.03 -29.77
N PRO A 3 -20.61 -0.29 -30.76
CA PRO A 3 -19.16 -0.40 -30.56
C PRO A 3 -18.54 0.91 -30.09
N GLU A 4 -19.02 2.04 -30.57
CA GLU A 4 -18.52 3.39 -30.20
C GLU A 4 -18.74 3.70 -28.72
N PHE A 5 -19.91 3.36 -28.16
CA PHE A 5 -20.21 3.56 -26.76
C PHE A 5 -19.44 2.57 -25.85
N ARG A 6 -19.24 1.35 -26.32
CA ARG A 6 -18.42 0.38 -25.62
C ARG A 6 -16.98 0.88 -25.47
N PHE A 7 -16.40 1.41 -26.55
CA PHE A 7 -15.06 1.99 -26.52
C PHE A 7 -14.98 3.17 -25.55
N TYR A 8 -15.97 4.06 -25.56
CA TYR A 8 -16.05 5.16 -24.60
C TYR A 8 -16.11 4.69 -23.14
N LEU A 9 -16.94 3.69 -22.82
CA LEU A 9 -16.99 3.13 -21.45
C LEU A 9 -15.69 2.44 -21.03
N ASP A 10 -15.01 1.78 -21.94
CA ASP A 10 -13.72 1.15 -21.67
C ASP A 10 -12.63 2.23 -21.40
N GLU A 11 -12.69 3.35 -22.12
CA GLU A 11 -11.82 4.51 -21.86
C GLU A 11 -12.13 5.16 -20.50
N VAL A 12 -13.42 5.38 -20.16
CA VAL A 12 -13.82 5.85 -18.82
C VAL A 12 -13.30 4.91 -17.75
N ARG A 13 -13.48 3.59 -17.91
CA ARG A 13 -13.02 2.57 -16.95
C ARG A 13 -11.52 2.66 -16.71
N THR A 14 -10.71 2.84 -17.74
CA THR A 14 -9.26 2.97 -17.65
C THR A 14 -8.81 4.13 -16.74
N HIS A 15 -9.60 5.19 -16.68
CA HIS A 15 -9.29 6.40 -15.91
C HIS A 15 -10.06 6.54 -14.59
N LEU A 16 -11.00 5.62 -14.28
CA LEU A 16 -11.93 5.78 -13.17
C LEU A 16 -11.31 5.50 -11.79
N HIS A 17 -10.36 4.54 -11.68
CA HIS A 17 -9.60 4.19 -10.46
C HIS A 17 -10.43 3.98 -9.18
N LEU A 18 -11.69 3.55 -9.31
CA LEU A 18 -12.56 3.19 -8.18
C LEU A 18 -12.38 1.72 -7.78
N ASP A 19 -12.96 1.32 -6.64
CA ASP A 19 -13.04 -0.10 -6.29
C ASP A 19 -13.95 -0.86 -7.27
N PRO A 20 -13.72 -2.18 -7.51
CA PRO A 20 -14.42 -2.93 -8.55
C PRO A 20 -15.95 -2.93 -8.42
N ARG A 21 -16.48 -2.84 -7.19
CA ARG A 21 -17.93 -2.79 -6.96
C ARG A 21 -18.51 -1.43 -7.32
N THR A 22 -17.86 -0.36 -6.88
CA THR A 22 -18.26 1.01 -7.18
C THR A 22 -18.05 1.31 -8.66
N GLU A 23 -16.95 0.87 -9.26
CA GLU A 23 -16.69 0.96 -10.70
C GLU A 23 -17.81 0.29 -11.51
N GLY A 24 -18.15 -0.97 -11.21
CA GLY A 24 -19.23 -1.68 -11.89
C GLY A 24 -20.57 -0.95 -11.79
N ARG A 25 -20.89 -0.37 -10.64
CA ARG A 25 -22.10 0.44 -10.44
C ARG A 25 -22.08 1.69 -11.28
N VAL A 26 -21.00 2.48 -11.25
CA VAL A 26 -20.86 3.73 -12.03
C VAL A 26 -20.94 3.45 -13.54
N ILE A 27 -20.27 2.41 -14.02
CA ILE A 27 -20.34 2.02 -15.44
C ILE A 27 -21.77 1.59 -15.83
N SER A 28 -22.48 0.88 -14.94
CA SER A 28 -23.89 0.52 -15.17
C SER A 28 -24.81 1.75 -15.20
N GLU A 29 -24.61 2.71 -14.31
CA GLU A 29 -25.35 3.98 -14.30
C GLU A 29 -25.10 4.79 -15.59
N LEU A 30 -23.84 4.95 -15.99
CA LEU A 30 -23.49 5.62 -17.25
C LEU A 30 -24.14 4.93 -18.47
N HIS A 31 -24.15 3.58 -18.46
CA HIS A 31 -24.80 2.83 -19.51
C HIS A 31 -26.32 3.07 -19.57
N SER A 32 -26.99 3.10 -18.41
CA SER A 32 -28.42 3.37 -18.33
C SER A 32 -28.77 4.76 -18.83
N HIS A 33 -28.03 5.79 -18.38
CA HIS A 33 -28.20 7.16 -18.84
C HIS A 33 -27.96 7.35 -20.34
N PHE A 34 -26.96 6.63 -20.89
CA PHE A 34 -26.73 6.66 -22.33
C PHE A 34 -27.92 6.06 -23.11
N GLN A 35 -28.44 4.91 -22.63
CA GLN A 35 -29.60 4.30 -23.28
C GLN A 35 -30.85 5.17 -23.21
N GLU A 36 -31.12 5.80 -22.07
CA GLU A 36 -32.21 6.75 -21.89
C GLU A 36 -32.08 7.91 -22.86
N LYS A 37 -30.89 8.53 -22.92
CA LYS A 37 -30.64 9.64 -23.85
C LYS A 37 -30.78 9.25 -25.33
N LEU A 38 -30.33 8.03 -25.66
CA LEU A 38 -30.43 7.49 -27.01
C LEU A 38 -31.91 7.30 -27.42
N CYS A 39 -32.74 6.72 -26.52
CA CYS A 39 -34.16 6.57 -26.77
C CYS A 39 -34.85 7.93 -26.96
N ASP A 40 -34.56 8.92 -26.11
CA ASP A 40 -35.12 10.28 -26.22
C ASP A 40 -34.81 10.91 -27.57
N LEU A 41 -33.59 10.72 -28.10
CA LEU A 41 -33.23 11.27 -29.42
C LEU A 41 -33.85 10.51 -30.59
N GLU A 42 -33.97 9.17 -30.47
CA GLU A 42 -34.69 8.34 -31.45
C GLU A 42 -36.20 8.69 -31.48
N ASP A 43 -36.84 8.94 -30.34
CA ASP A 43 -38.23 9.36 -30.22
C ASP A 43 -38.46 10.76 -30.82
N GLN A 44 -37.45 11.62 -30.84
CA GLN A 44 -37.46 12.91 -31.55
C GLN A 44 -37.30 12.77 -33.07
N GLY A 45 -37.20 11.55 -33.59
CA GLY A 45 -37.09 11.25 -35.02
C GLY A 45 -35.67 11.26 -35.56
N MET A 46 -34.64 11.28 -34.70
CA MET A 46 -33.23 11.27 -35.12
C MET A 46 -32.81 9.85 -35.55
N PRO A 47 -32.12 9.70 -36.69
CA PRO A 47 -31.58 8.41 -37.10
C PRO A 47 -30.61 7.85 -36.04
N ARG A 48 -30.67 6.54 -35.76
CA ARG A 48 -29.90 5.88 -34.69
C ARG A 48 -28.40 6.19 -34.69
N ALA A 49 -27.76 6.28 -35.86
CA ALA A 49 -26.32 6.58 -35.96
C ALA A 49 -26.02 8.05 -35.58
N GLU A 50 -26.93 8.96 -35.83
CA GLU A 50 -26.83 10.38 -35.47
C GLU A 50 -27.16 10.56 -33.98
N ALA A 51 -28.21 9.93 -33.50
CA ALA A 51 -28.59 9.89 -32.09
C ALA A 51 -27.47 9.36 -31.21
N THR A 52 -26.72 8.32 -31.67
CA THR A 52 -25.56 7.80 -30.95
C THR A 52 -24.44 8.82 -30.84
N ARG A 53 -24.08 9.49 -31.92
CA ARG A 53 -23.02 10.52 -31.91
C ARG A 53 -23.41 11.71 -31.03
N GLU A 54 -24.64 12.13 -31.10
CA GLU A 54 -25.16 13.24 -30.31
C GLU A 54 -25.21 12.86 -28.81
N ALA A 55 -25.69 11.65 -28.48
CA ALA A 55 -25.66 11.14 -27.11
C ALA A 55 -24.23 11.09 -26.57
N LEU A 56 -23.25 10.55 -27.32
CA LEU A 56 -21.84 10.52 -26.91
C LEU A 56 -21.26 11.92 -26.74
N SER A 57 -21.55 12.86 -27.65
CA SER A 57 -21.07 14.23 -27.55
C SER A 57 -21.57 14.93 -26.30
N SER A 58 -22.79 14.61 -25.84
CA SER A 58 -23.39 15.18 -24.63
C SER A 58 -22.72 14.71 -23.32
N PHE A 59 -22.06 13.56 -23.32
CA PHE A 59 -21.28 13.08 -22.17
C PHE A 59 -19.94 13.80 -22.05
N GLY A 60 -19.37 14.28 -23.16
CA GLY A 60 -18.07 14.94 -23.18
C GLY A 60 -16.90 13.97 -23.16
N ASP A 61 -15.71 14.49 -22.76
CA ASP A 61 -14.48 13.72 -22.73
C ASP A 61 -14.48 12.65 -21.63
N ALA A 62 -14.10 11.42 -22.00
CA ALA A 62 -14.10 10.26 -21.10
C ALA A 62 -13.24 10.47 -19.85
N ARG A 63 -12.11 11.17 -19.96
CA ARG A 63 -11.22 11.47 -18.80
C ARG A 63 -11.87 12.47 -17.85
N SER A 64 -12.56 13.47 -18.37
CA SER A 64 -13.27 14.46 -17.56
C SER A 64 -14.40 13.81 -16.78
N ILE A 65 -15.20 12.94 -17.41
CA ILE A 65 -16.24 12.15 -16.75
C ILE A 65 -15.64 11.20 -15.70
N ALA A 66 -14.61 10.46 -16.06
CA ALA A 66 -13.95 9.56 -15.10
C ALA A 66 -13.44 10.30 -13.86
N ARG A 67 -12.86 11.50 -14.03
CA ARG A 67 -12.41 12.36 -12.93
C ARG A 67 -13.58 12.84 -12.07
N ALA A 68 -14.65 13.34 -12.69
CA ALA A 68 -15.85 13.80 -11.97
C ALA A 68 -16.49 12.65 -11.18
N MET A 69 -16.61 11.46 -11.78
CA MET A 69 -17.11 10.26 -11.11
C MET A 69 -16.19 9.81 -9.97
N TYR A 70 -14.87 9.84 -10.18
CA TYR A 70 -13.92 9.57 -9.09
C TYR A 70 -14.12 10.53 -7.91
N GLU A 71 -14.21 11.84 -8.15
CA GLU A 71 -14.43 12.84 -7.10
C GLU A 71 -15.80 12.66 -6.40
N ALA A 72 -16.84 12.22 -7.13
CA ALA A 72 -18.16 11.94 -6.55
C ALA A 72 -18.17 10.68 -5.67
N TYR A 73 -17.56 9.58 -6.15
CA TYR A 73 -17.70 8.24 -5.57
C TYR A 73 -16.47 7.75 -4.77
N SER A 74 -15.30 8.41 -4.83
CA SER A 74 -14.10 7.98 -4.12
C SER A 74 -14.07 8.31 -2.63
N GLY A 75 -15.00 9.12 -2.14
CA GLY A 75 -15.11 9.44 -0.71
C GLY A 75 -15.74 8.27 0.04
N GLY A 76 -14.94 7.52 0.80
CA GLY A 76 -15.44 6.44 1.64
C GLY A 76 -16.29 6.93 2.82
N SER A 77 -17.06 6.03 3.41
CA SER A 77 -17.86 6.27 4.61
C SER A 77 -16.97 6.47 5.85
N TRP A 78 -17.52 7.04 6.92
CA TRP A 78 -16.83 7.10 8.22
C TRP A 78 -16.51 5.72 8.78
N THR A 79 -17.37 4.73 8.51
CA THR A 79 -17.14 3.33 8.91
C THR A 79 -15.90 2.77 8.21
N GLU A 80 -15.75 3.01 6.90
CA GLU A 80 -14.55 2.60 6.15
C GLU A 80 -13.29 3.32 6.64
N ALA A 81 -13.39 4.60 6.96
CA ALA A 81 -12.28 5.35 7.55
C ALA A 81 -11.86 4.78 8.92
N LEU A 82 -12.82 4.45 9.78
CA LEU A 82 -12.57 3.81 11.07
C LEU A 82 -11.95 2.42 10.92
N ILE A 83 -12.46 1.60 9.99
CA ILE A 83 -11.87 0.29 9.71
C ILE A 83 -10.44 0.45 9.17
N GLY A 84 -10.22 1.40 8.26
CA GLY A 84 -8.91 1.65 7.67
C GLY A 84 -7.84 2.12 8.66
N CYS A 85 -8.21 2.83 9.72
CA CYS A 85 -7.24 3.29 10.73
C CYS A 85 -6.91 2.24 11.79
N GLN A 86 -7.74 1.20 11.97
CA GLN A 86 -7.57 0.21 13.04
C GLN A 86 -6.23 -0.53 13.06
N PRO A 87 -5.63 -0.99 11.94
CA PRO A 87 -4.33 -1.66 12.02
C PRO A 87 -3.26 -0.75 12.60
N HIS A 88 -3.30 0.54 12.29
CA HIS A 88 -2.39 1.53 12.86
C HIS A 88 -2.62 1.69 14.37
N LEU A 89 -3.89 1.73 14.82
CA LEU A 89 -4.24 1.83 16.23
C LEU A 89 -3.84 0.57 17.03
N ILE A 90 -4.02 -0.62 16.44
CA ILE A 90 -3.56 -1.89 17.04
C ILE A 90 -2.04 -1.83 17.26
N VAL A 91 -1.28 -1.46 16.23
CA VAL A 91 0.18 -1.40 16.33
C VAL A 91 0.62 -0.27 17.26
N ALA A 92 -0.05 0.89 17.25
CA ALA A 92 0.18 1.96 18.22
C ALA A 92 -0.01 1.48 19.66
N ALA A 93 -1.09 0.74 19.93
CA ALA A 93 -1.38 0.18 21.25
C ALA A 93 -0.31 -0.86 21.67
N LEU A 94 0.15 -1.72 20.76
CA LEU A 94 1.24 -2.68 21.04
C LEU A 94 2.52 -1.96 21.48
N PHE A 95 2.87 -0.84 20.85
CA PHE A 95 4.03 -0.03 21.23
C PHE A 95 3.79 0.75 22.53
N ALA A 96 2.67 1.44 22.66
CA ALA A 96 2.34 2.25 23.84
C ALA A 96 2.26 1.45 25.14
N THR A 97 1.83 0.19 25.05
CA THR A 97 1.69 -0.72 26.19
C THR A 97 2.88 -1.67 26.34
N HIS A 98 3.90 -1.56 25.49
CA HIS A 98 5.06 -2.47 25.43
C HIS A 98 4.69 -3.95 25.20
N VAL A 99 3.46 -4.26 24.81
CA VAL A 99 2.96 -5.63 24.61
C VAL A 99 3.64 -6.33 23.43
N TRP A 100 4.23 -5.59 22.50
CA TRP A 100 5.03 -6.16 21.42
C TRP A 100 6.22 -7.03 21.92
N ARG A 101 6.65 -6.85 23.17
CA ARG A 101 7.69 -7.68 23.83
C ARG A 101 7.20 -9.10 24.14
N HIS A 102 5.90 -9.33 24.13
CA HIS A 102 5.30 -10.65 24.33
C HIS A 102 5.03 -11.31 22.97
N PRO A 103 5.86 -12.29 22.53
CA PRO A 103 5.78 -12.85 21.18
C PRO A 103 4.41 -13.47 20.88
N LEU A 104 3.75 -14.08 21.88
CA LEU A 104 2.42 -14.64 21.69
C LEU A 104 1.37 -13.57 21.35
N LEU A 105 1.35 -12.45 22.08
CA LEU A 105 0.39 -11.35 21.84
C LEU A 105 0.69 -10.65 20.51
N LEU A 106 1.97 -10.50 20.17
CA LEU A 106 2.40 -9.98 18.88
C LEU A 106 1.90 -10.88 17.72
N CYS A 107 2.10 -12.20 17.84
CA CYS A 107 1.59 -13.16 16.85
C CYS A 107 0.07 -13.12 16.73
N ILE A 108 -0.68 -13.02 17.84
CA ILE A 108 -2.13 -12.92 17.81
C ILE A 108 -2.59 -11.64 17.09
N ALA A 109 -1.96 -10.49 17.40
CA ALA A 109 -2.29 -9.22 16.77
C ALA A 109 -2.05 -9.25 15.25
N PHE A 110 -0.88 -9.73 14.81
CA PHE A 110 -0.59 -9.82 13.37
C PHE A 110 -1.40 -10.90 12.66
N ALA A 111 -1.75 -12.01 13.33
CA ALA A 111 -2.67 -13.01 12.79
C ALA A 111 -4.06 -12.41 12.58
N ALA A 112 -4.57 -11.64 13.53
CA ALA A 112 -5.84 -10.94 13.38
C ALA A 112 -5.81 -9.94 12.21
N ILE A 113 -4.74 -9.15 12.09
CA ILE A 113 -4.53 -8.24 10.95
C ILE A 113 -4.53 -9.01 9.63
N ALA A 114 -3.80 -10.12 9.54
CA ALA A 114 -3.72 -10.93 8.32
C ALA A 114 -5.09 -11.54 7.95
N VAL A 115 -5.85 -12.04 8.93
CA VAL A 115 -7.20 -12.58 8.71
C VAL A 115 -8.15 -11.50 8.19
N ILE A 116 -8.16 -10.31 8.78
CA ILE A 116 -9.00 -9.20 8.33
C ILE A 116 -8.59 -8.74 6.94
N ALA A 117 -7.28 -8.65 6.64
CA ALA A 117 -6.78 -8.35 5.31
C ALA A 117 -7.25 -9.39 4.28
N LEU A 118 -7.22 -10.67 4.62
CA LEU A 118 -7.66 -11.76 3.74
C LEU A 118 -9.17 -11.71 3.49
N LEU A 119 -9.96 -11.44 4.53
CA LEU A 119 -11.41 -11.26 4.41
C LEU A 119 -11.77 -10.06 3.53
N GLY A 120 -11.08 -8.93 3.74
CA GLY A 120 -11.23 -7.74 2.90
C GLY A 120 -10.85 -8.00 1.44
N TRP A 121 -9.78 -8.77 1.20
CA TRP A 121 -9.38 -9.17 -0.14
C TRP A 121 -10.46 -9.98 -0.84
N ARG A 122 -11.07 -10.94 -0.16
CA ARG A 122 -12.18 -11.75 -0.69
C ARG A 122 -13.47 -10.95 -0.87
N SER A 123 -13.68 -9.90 -0.10
CA SER A 123 -14.90 -9.09 -0.15
C SER A 123 -14.94 -8.03 -1.26
N GLY A 124 -13.92 -7.98 -2.14
CA GLY A 124 -13.88 -7.07 -3.29
C GLY A 124 -12.91 -5.91 -3.17
N THR A 125 -11.88 -6.04 -2.37
CA THR A 125 -10.75 -5.12 -2.26
C THR A 125 -11.13 -3.64 -2.03
N PRO A 126 -11.88 -3.31 -0.96
CA PRO A 126 -12.24 -1.94 -0.64
C PRO A 126 -11.00 -1.09 -0.32
N SER A 127 -11.11 0.24 -0.40
CA SER A 127 -9.97 1.16 -0.23
C SER A 127 -9.30 1.07 1.15
N TRP A 128 -10.05 0.78 2.21
CA TRP A 128 -9.52 0.60 3.56
C TRP A 128 -8.61 -0.63 3.73
N LEU A 129 -8.74 -1.62 2.86
CA LEU A 129 -7.98 -2.88 2.93
C LEU A 129 -6.47 -2.66 2.84
N TYR A 130 -6.03 -1.68 2.04
CA TYR A 130 -4.60 -1.53 1.73
C TYR A 130 -3.75 -1.14 2.94
N SER A 131 -4.32 -0.46 3.94
CA SER A 131 -3.65 -0.22 5.21
C SER A 131 -3.42 -1.52 6.01
N TRP A 132 -4.36 -2.47 5.95
CA TRP A 132 -4.24 -3.78 6.60
C TRP A 132 -3.19 -4.67 5.91
N VAL A 133 -3.18 -4.69 4.58
CA VAL A 133 -2.23 -5.47 3.78
C VAL A 133 -0.80 -5.03 4.07
N GLY A 134 -0.55 -3.73 4.25
CA GLY A 134 0.77 -3.22 4.60
C GLY A 134 1.34 -3.84 5.89
N TYR A 135 0.51 -4.03 6.90
CA TYR A 135 0.93 -4.71 8.14
C TYR A 135 0.97 -6.23 8.02
N ALA A 136 0.11 -6.84 7.21
CA ALA A 136 0.11 -8.29 7.00
C ALA A 136 1.42 -8.81 6.37
N VAL A 137 2.17 -7.95 5.68
CA VAL A 137 3.47 -8.29 5.07
C VAL A 137 4.62 -8.19 6.07
N VAL A 138 4.42 -7.54 7.23
CA VAL A 138 5.48 -7.33 8.24
C VAL A 138 5.98 -8.64 8.87
N PRO A 139 5.13 -9.60 9.28
CA PRO A 139 5.60 -10.86 9.87
C PRO A 139 6.58 -11.65 8.99
N PRO A 140 6.32 -11.91 7.71
CA PRO A 140 7.28 -12.61 6.87
C PRO A 140 8.59 -11.83 6.68
N LEU A 141 8.57 -10.49 6.67
CA LEU A 141 9.77 -9.67 6.63
C LEU A 141 10.60 -9.83 7.92
N ILE A 142 9.95 -9.73 9.09
CA ILE A 142 10.61 -9.92 10.38
C ILE A 142 11.21 -11.33 10.47
N THR A 143 10.43 -12.35 10.10
CA THR A 143 10.87 -13.75 10.15
C THR A 143 12.07 -13.97 9.25
N SER A 144 12.05 -13.46 8.03
CA SER A 144 13.19 -13.53 7.10
C SER A 144 14.44 -12.87 7.70
N TYR A 145 14.28 -11.71 8.32
CA TYR A 145 15.39 -10.97 8.91
C TYR A 145 15.97 -11.65 10.16
N VAL A 146 15.10 -12.09 11.08
CA VAL A 146 15.53 -12.78 12.33
C VAL A 146 16.19 -14.13 12.02
N SER A 147 15.80 -14.75 10.92
CA SER A 147 16.34 -16.05 10.49
C SER A 147 17.68 -15.94 9.72
N MET A 148 18.38 -14.80 9.74
CA MET A 148 19.64 -14.60 9.00
C MET A 148 20.87 -15.23 9.66
N ASP A 149 20.77 -15.77 10.88
CA ASP A 149 21.87 -16.40 11.61
C ASP A 149 22.61 -17.52 10.81
N PRO A 150 21.94 -18.43 10.08
CA PRO A 150 22.63 -19.42 9.23
C PRO A 150 23.54 -18.79 8.18
N VAL A 151 23.14 -17.64 7.62
CA VAL A 151 23.95 -16.93 6.62
C VAL A 151 25.17 -16.31 7.27
N THR A 152 25.00 -15.61 8.39
CA THR A 152 26.10 -14.96 9.11
C THR A 152 27.13 -15.96 9.60
N ARG A 153 26.73 -17.11 10.17
CA ARG A 153 27.61 -18.20 10.53
C ARG A 153 28.39 -18.76 9.34
N THR A 154 27.71 -18.98 8.22
CA THR A 154 28.37 -19.53 7.03
C THR A 154 29.36 -18.53 6.43
N ILE A 155 29.03 -17.24 6.39
CA ILE A 155 29.95 -16.19 5.94
C ILE A 155 31.18 -16.11 6.86
N SER A 156 30.98 -16.11 8.18
CA SER A 156 32.08 -16.07 9.15
C SER A 156 33.03 -17.27 9.00
N PHE A 157 32.48 -18.46 8.75
CA PHE A 157 33.28 -19.66 8.45
C PHE A 157 34.09 -19.50 7.16
N ILE A 158 33.49 -19.01 6.08
CA ILE A 158 34.17 -18.87 4.78
C ILE A 158 35.23 -17.75 4.82
N VAL A 159 34.94 -16.62 5.45
CA VAL A 159 35.82 -15.44 5.42
C VAL A 159 36.89 -15.47 6.50
N GLN A 160 36.52 -15.96 7.70
CA GLN A 160 37.39 -15.89 8.89
C GLN A 160 37.89 -17.25 9.34
N GLY A 161 37.36 -18.36 8.81
CA GLY A 161 37.69 -19.72 9.26
C GLY A 161 37.18 -20.05 10.68
N VAL A 162 36.24 -19.25 11.22
CA VAL A 162 35.76 -19.37 12.59
C VAL A 162 34.36 -20.00 12.62
N GLY A 163 34.18 -20.99 13.50
CA GLY A 163 32.90 -21.66 13.72
C GLY A 163 32.62 -22.82 12.74
N THR A 164 31.39 -23.23 12.64
CA THR A 164 30.90 -24.27 11.71
C THR A 164 29.87 -23.68 10.77
N PRO A 165 29.92 -24.00 9.47
CA PRO A 165 28.94 -23.52 8.53
C PRO A 165 27.55 -24.07 8.88
N ALA A 166 26.51 -23.32 8.53
CA ALA A 166 25.13 -23.78 8.70
C ALA A 166 24.85 -24.97 7.77
N PRO A 167 24.03 -25.95 8.21
CA PRO A 167 23.56 -27.01 7.33
C PRO A 167 22.86 -26.47 6.09
N LEU A 168 23.08 -27.12 4.94
CA LEU A 168 22.51 -26.69 3.65
C LEU A 168 20.97 -26.55 3.68
N TRP A 169 20.29 -27.41 4.44
CA TRP A 169 18.83 -27.32 4.56
C TRP A 169 18.35 -26.03 5.23
N GLN A 170 19.11 -25.49 6.23
CA GLN A 170 18.78 -24.21 6.85
C GLN A 170 18.95 -23.04 5.87
N LEU A 171 20.02 -23.05 5.09
CA LEU A 171 20.25 -22.05 4.04
C LEU A 171 19.18 -22.13 2.95
N ALA A 172 18.79 -23.34 2.53
CA ALA A 172 17.73 -23.55 1.56
C ALA A 172 16.35 -23.11 2.09
N ALA A 173 16.04 -23.43 3.34
CA ALA A 173 14.80 -23.00 3.98
C ALA A 173 14.72 -21.47 4.09
N LEU A 174 15.83 -20.81 4.48
CA LEU A 174 15.88 -19.35 4.54
C LEU A 174 15.78 -18.71 3.15
N ALA A 175 16.48 -19.25 2.16
CA ALA A 175 16.38 -18.77 0.78
C ALA A 175 14.94 -18.90 0.26
N GLY A 176 14.27 -20.02 0.54
CA GLY A 176 12.85 -20.22 0.22
C GLY A 176 11.92 -19.23 0.93
N LEU A 177 12.15 -18.94 2.21
CA LEU A 177 11.39 -17.94 2.97
C LEU A 177 11.57 -16.53 2.39
N ILE A 178 12.80 -16.14 2.08
CA ILE A 178 13.10 -14.83 1.47
C ILE A 178 12.47 -14.73 0.09
N ALA A 179 12.62 -15.75 -0.76
CA ALA A 179 12.02 -15.79 -2.08
C ALA A 179 10.48 -15.70 -2.02
N PHE A 180 9.86 -16.44 -1.10
CA PHE A 180 8.42 -16.37 -0.85
C PHE A 180 7.99 -14.98 -0.40
N THR A 181 8.73 -14.37 0.54
CA THR A 181 8.45 -13.01 1.04
C THR A 181 8.52 -11.97 -0.08
N ILE A 182 9.58 -12.03 -0.90
CA ILE A 182 9.74 -11.13 -2.07
C ILE A 182 8.61 -11.36 -3.07
N TRP A 183 8.26 -12.61 -3.34
CA TRP A 183 7.18 -12.95 -4.27
C TRP A 183 5.83 -12.41 -3.79
N VAL A 184 5.49 -12.60 -2.51
CA VAL A 184 4.24 -12.06 -1.92
C VAL A 184 4.21 -10.54 -2.01
N LEU A 185 5.30 -9.86 -1.63
CA LEU A 185 5.41 -8.41 -1.72
C LEU A 185 5.26 -7.90 -3.16
N ALA A 186 6.05 -8.47 -4.08
CA ALA A 186 6.06 -8.04 -5.47
C ALA A 186 4.71 -8.32 -6.16
N SER A 187 4.15 -9.52 -5.98
CA SER A 187 2.86 -9.88 -6.58
C SER A 187 1.72 -9.00 -6.06
N THR A 188 1.70 -8.73 -4.76
CA THR A 188 0.71 -7.84 -4.15
C THR A 188 0.90 -6.40 -4.64
N ALA A 189 2.14 -5.88 -4.62
CA ALA A 189 2.43 -4.53 -5.08
C ALA A 189 2.09 -4.34 -6.58
N VAL A 190 2.44 -5.28 -7.44
CA VAL A 190 2.10 -5.24 -8.86
C VAL A 190 0.58 -5.28 -9.07
N THR A 191 -0.12 -6.17 -8.37
CA THR A 191 -1.59 -6.28 -8.46
C THR A 191 -2.27 -4.98 -8.06
N VAL A 192 -1.80 -4.34 -6.98
CA VAL A 192 -2.34 -3.07 -6.49
C VAL A 192 -1.93 -1.91 -7.40
N ALA A 193 -0.68 -1.89 -7.89
CA ALA A 193 -0.16 -0.82 -8.76
C ALA A 193 -0.89 -0.76 -10.10
N ARG A 194 -1.29 -1.91 -10.66
CA ARG A 194 -2.11 -1.96 -11.87
C ARG A 194 -3.44 -1.23 -11.70
N ARG A 195 -3.94 -1.18 -10.49
CA ARG A 195 -5.19 -0.50 -10.18
C ARG A 195 -4.97 0.99 -9.89
N ASP A 196 -4.14 1.30 -8.89
CA ASP A 196 -3.81 2.68 -8.52
C ASP A 196 -2.50 2.72 -7.70
N TRP A 197 -1.52 3.49 -8.14
CA TRP A 197 -0.26 3.68 -7.44
C TRP A 197 -0.43 4.32 -6.04
N ILE A 198 -1.49 5.13 -5.84
CA ILE A 198 -1.78 5.76 -4.54
C ILE A 198 -2.13 4.70 -3.49
N LEU A 199 -2.84 3.63 -3.88
CA LEU A 199 -3.16 2.51 -2.99
C LEU A 199 -1.91 1.72 -2.60
N VAL A 200 -0.94 1.56 -3.52
CA VAL A 200 0.37 0.98 -3.19
C VAL A 200 1.11 1.84 -2.19
N SER A 201 1.09 3.17 -2.36
CA SER A 201 1.72 4.10 -1.41
C SER A 201 1.10 4.00 -0.02
N LEU A 202 -0.23 3.87 0.07
CA LEU A 202 -0.93 3.63 1.35
C LEU A 202 -0.50 2.29 1.98
N MET A 203 -0.42 1.22 1.19
CA MET A 203 0.02 -0.10 1.64
C MET A 203 1.46 -0.08 2.16
N LEU A 204 2.35 0.63 1.48
CA LEU A 204 3.77 0.67 1.82
C LEU A 204 4.10 1.66 2.96
N LEU A 205 3.16 2.52 3.34
CA LEU A 205 3.36 3.62 4.28
C LEU A 205 3.98 3.21 5.64
N PRO A 206 3.58 2.09 6.29
CA PRO A 206 4.19 1.68 7.56
C PRO A 206 5.58 1.04 7.41
N LEU A 207 5.95 0.51 6.23
CA LEU A 207 7.13 -0.34 6.06
C LEU A 207 8.48 0.37 6.32
N PRO A 208 8.75 1.60 5.86
CA PRO A 208 10.03 2.26 6.12
C PRO A 208 10.31 2.41 7.60
N VAL A 209 9.31 2.82 8.38
CA VAL A 209 9.46 3.09 9.81
C VAL A 209 9.59 1.80 10.61
N LEU A 210 8.77 0.80 10.32
CA LEU A 210 8.90 -0.52 10.92
C LEU A 210 10.23 -1.18 10.54
N GLY A 211 10.70 -1.00 9.30
CA GLY A 211 12.01 -1.48 8.87
C GLY A 211 13.16 -0.83 9.64
N ILE A 212 13.13 0.48 9.81
CA ILE A 212 14.12 1.23 10.62
C ILE A 212 14.09 0.71 12.07
N TRP A 213 12.92 0.52 12.65
CA TRP A 213 12.76 0.00 14.00
C TRP A 213 13.34 -1.42 14.14
N ILE A 214 13.06 -2.35 13.21
CA ILE A 214 13.61 -3.71 13.19
C ILE A 214 15.14 -3.68 13.12
N ILE A 215 15.71 -2.91 12.19
CA ILE A 215 17.16 -2.79 12.01
C ILE A 215 17.81 -2.26 13.29
N SER A 216 17.20 -1.28 13.93
CA SER A 216 17.74 -0.67 15.15
C SER A 216 17.76 -1.61 16.33
N ILE A 217 16.70 -2.42 16.53
CA ILE A 217 16.66 -3.44 17.56
C ILE A 217 17.80 -4.43 17.37
N THR A 218 18.02 -4.88 16.16
CA THR A 218 19.01 -5.93 15.89
C THR A 218 20.45 -5.44 15.95
N GLN A 219 20.71 -4.18 15.56
CA GLN A 219 22.04 -3.57 15.69
C GLN A 219 22.44 -3.30 17.14
N SER A 220 21.48 -2.99 18.02
CA SER A 220 21.77 -2.65 19.42
C SER A 220 22.01 -3.87 20.30
N SER A 221 21.65 -5.07 19.87
CA SER A 221 21.52 -6.24 20.73
C SER A 221 22.43 -7.42 20.40
N GLY A 222 23.15 -7.39 19.32
CA GLY A 222 24.00 -8.51 18.91
C GLY A 222 23.27 -9.84 18.66
N PHE A 223 22.16 -10.09 19.35
CA PHE A 223 21.23 -11.21 19.11
C PHE A 223 19.91 -11.00 19.88
N PHE A 224 18.80 -11.26 19.21
CA PHE A 224 17.44 -10.93 19.66
C PHE A 224 17.05 -11.46 21.07
N LEU A 225 17.63 -12.54 21.55
CA LEU A 225 17.30 -13.14 22.85
C LEU A 225 18.04 -12.51 24.04
N ASN A 226 19.25 -12.01 23.86
CA ASN A 226 20.00 -11.32 24.91
C ASN A 226 19.67 -9.85 25.05
N ALA A 227 19.08 -9.28 24.00
CA ALA A 227 18.66 -7.90 23.91
C ALA A 227 17.51 -7.52 24.81
N LEU A 228 16.68 -8.47 25.22
CA LEU A 228 15.46 -8.18 25.99
C LEU A 228 15.74 -7.66 27.41
N GLN A 229 16.92 -7.93 27.98
CA GLN A 229 17.26 -7.53 29.36
C GLN A 229 17.87 -6.12 29.47
N ASP A 230 18.69 -5.69 28.49
CA ASP A 230 19.30 -4.34 28.47
C ASP A 230 18.44 -3.26 27.80
N LEU A 231 17.33 -3.67 27.21
CA LEU A 231 16.48 -2.86 26.36
C LEU A 231 15.52 -1.94 27.12
N GLU A 232 15.24 -2.19 28.39
CA GLU A 232 14.17 -1.47 29.12
C GLU A 232 14.35 0.05 29.17
N ALA A 233 15.56 0.55 29.36
CA ALA A 233 15.79 1.99 29.48
C ALA A 233 15.88 2.75 28.14
N ARG A 234 16.33 2.07 27.08
CA ARG A 234 16.50 2.68 25.75
C ARG A 234 15.22 2.69 24.93
N PHE A 235 14.39 1.64 25.07
CA PHE A 235 13.20 1.45 24.24
C PHE A 235 11.96 2.23 24.68
N SER A 236 11.85 2.71 25.90
CA SER A 236 10.65 3.44 26.31
C SER A 236 10.40 4.71 25.49
N ARG A 237 11.47 5.40 25.08
CA ARG A 237 11.38 6.59 24.19
C ARG A 237 11.03 6.19 22.74
N TRP A 238 11.54 5.07 22.27
CA TRP A 238 11.29 4.59 20.91
C TRP A 238 9.88 4.04 20.76
N ASP A 239 9.41 3.30 21.75
CA ASP A 239 8.05 2.77 21.77
C ASP A 239 7.03 3.91 21.70
N SER A 240 7.25 5.00 22.45
CA SER A 240 6.40 6.18 22.38
C SER A 240 6.43 6.82 21.00
N ALA A 241 7.62 6.99 20.39
CA ALA A 241 7.76 7.54 19.05
C ALA A 241 7.06 6.68 18.01
N MET A 242 7.18 5.34 18.10
CA MET A 242 6.47 4.40 17.23
C MET A 242 4.96 4.47 17.42
N ALA A 243 4.49 4.55 18.67
CA ALA A 243 3.07 4.70 18.96
C ALA A 243 2.52 6.00 18.35
N TYR A 244 3.18 7.14 18.54
CA TYR A 244 2.78 8.43 17.95
C TYR A 244 2.80 8.37 16.42
N PHE A 245 3.82 7.77 15.83
CA PHE A 245 3.88 7.60 14.38
C PHE A 245 2.70 6.79 13.86
N CYS A 246 2.39 5.64 14.47
CA CYS A 246 1.25 4.84 14.09
C CYS A 246 -0.09 5.58 14.28
N LEU A 247 -0.23 6.42 15.31
CA LEU A 247 -1.40 7.29 15.45
C LEU A 247 -1.53 8.28 14.29
N VAL A 248 -0.42 8.92 13.90
CA VAL A 248 -0.41 9.83 12.74
C VAL A 248 -0.77 9.08 11.46
N LEU A 249 -0.26 7.86 11.26
CA LEU A 249 -0.67 7.00 10.14
C LEU A 249 -2.17 6.70 10.17
N GLY A 250 -2.74 6.41 11.33
CA GLY A 250 -4.17 6.17 11.50
C GLY A 250 -5.01 7.37 11.07
N VAL A 251 -4.65 8.58 11.54
CA VAL A 251 -5.32 9.82 11.13
C VAL A 251 -5.18 10.04 9.63
N THR A 252 -3.98 9.84 9.08
CA THR A 252 -3.73 10.00 7.64
C THR A 252 -4.56 9.04 6.82
N THR A 253 -4.67 7.79 7.24
CA THR A 253 -5.49 6.78 6.56
C THR A 253 -6.98 7.14 6.63
N ALA A 254 -7.47 7.61 7.78
CA ALA A 254 -8.84 8.08 7.90
C ALA A 254 -9.13 9.27 6.96
N LEU A 255 -8.20 10.24 6.90
CA LEU A 255 -8.28 11.37 5.97
C LEU A 255 -8.22 10.91 4.51
N PHE A 256 -7.30 9.98 4.20
CA PHE A 256 -7.16 9.40 2.86
C PHE A 256 -8.47 8.80 2.35
N VAL A 257 -9.18 8.04 3.17
CA VAL A 257 -10.46 7.44 2.81
C VAL A 257 -11.53 8.52 2.59
N ARG A 258 -11.46 9.65 3.30
CA ARG A 258 -12.44 10.74 3.22
C ARG A 258 -12.16 11.77 2.14
N ILE A 259 -10.91 12.00 1.80
CA ILE A 259 -10.53 12.98 0.76
C ILE A 259 -10.98 12.45 -0.60
N ARG A 260 -11.67 13.30 -1.36
CA ARG A 260 -12.16 12.99 -2.72
C ARG A 260 -11.10 13.27 -3.79
N GLN A 261 -10.31 14.32 -3.60
CA GLN A 261 -9.33 14.75 -4.60
C GLN A 261 -8.06 13.91 -4.55
N ARG A 262 -7.73 13.29 -5.68
CA ARG A 262 -6.60 12.36 -5.82
C ARG A 262 -5.24 13.02 -5.51
N ALA A 263 -5.05 14.27 -5.94
CA ALA A 263 -3.82 15.01 -5.67
C ALA A 263 -3.57 15.21 -4.17
N PHE A 264 -4.61 15.58 -3.42
CA PHE A 264 -4.48 15.75 -1.97
C PHE A 264 -4.19 14.43 -1.23
N LYS A 265 -4.77 13.31 -1.70
CA LYS A 265 -4.41 11.97 -1.19
C LYS A 265 -2.91 11.68 -1.35
N ALA A 266 -2.37 11.92 -2.54
CA ALA A 266 -0.96 11.69 -2.83
C ALA A 266 -0.05 12.59 -1.98
N VAL A 267 -0.34 13.89 -1.91
CA VAL A 267 0.44 14.85 -1.11
C VAL A 267 0.41 14.48 0.38
N ALA A 268 -0.75 14.11 0.92
CA ALA A 268 -0.88 13.70 2.32
C ALA A 268 -0.03 12.46 2.64
N LEU A 269 -0.07 11.43 1.78
CA LEU A 269 0.73 10.21 1.98
C LEU A 269 2.24 10.48 1.92
N ILE A 270 2.68 11.26 0.93
CA ILE A 270 4.11 11.59 0.77
C ILE A 270 4.59 12.44 1.96
N ALA A 271 3.83 13.47 2.33
CA ALA A 271 4.21 14.36 3.44
C ALA A 271 4.31 13.59 4.77
N VAL A 272 3.31 12.76 5.08
CA VAL A 272 3.31 11.96 6.31
C VAL A 272 4.39 10.88 6.28
N GLY A 273 4.62 10.25 5.15
CA GLY A 273 5.71 9.28 5.00
C GLY A 273 7.08 9.90 5.26
N ILE A 274 7.36 11.06 4.68
CA ILE A 274 8.63 11.78 4.86
C ILE A 274 8.77 12.26 6.31
N VAL A 275 7.79 12.99 6.83
CA VAL A 275 7.84 13.57 8.17
C VAL A 275 7.90 12.48 9.24
N GLY A 276 7.02 11.49 9.15
CA GLY A 276 6.98 10.37 10.09
C GLY A 276 8.25 9.54 10.08
N GLY A 277 8.77 9.24 8.89
CA GLY A 277 10.04 8.54 8.74
C GLY A 277 11.24 9.32 9.28
N ALA A 278 11.28 10.63 9.05
CA ALA A 278 12.32 11.50 9.58
C ALA A 278 12.27 11.60 11.12
N ILE A 279 11.08 11.72 11.71
CA ILE A 279 10.87 11.70 13.17
C ILE A 279 11.31 10.36 13.76
N ALA A 280 10.90 9.24 13.16
CA ALA A 280 11.27 7.91 13.62
C ALA A 280 12.79 7.70 13.56
N ALA A 281 13.42 8.06 12.46
CA ALA A 281 14.86 7.99 12.32
C ALA A 281 15.62 8.89 13.33
N GLY A 282 15.11 10.10 13.57
CA GLY A 282 15.67 11.02 14.56
C GLY A 282 15.59 10.48 15.98
N SER A 283 14.47 9.85 16.34
CA SER A 283 14.28 9.25 17.66
C SER A 283 15.21 8.04 17.88
N ILE A 284 15.55 7.32 16.82
CA ILE A 284 16.37 6.11 16.86
C ILE A 284 17.86 6.42 16.90
N TRP A 285 18.33 7.34 16.06
CA TRP A 285 19.75 7.59 15.90
C TRP A 285 20.30 8.80 16.70
N GLY A 286 19.47 9.45 17.50
CA GLY A 286 19.90 10.58 18.33
C GLY A 286 20.22 11.84 17.49
N ASP A 287 21.36 12.47 17.72
CA ASP A 287 21.75 13.72 17.05
C ASP A 287 21.74 13.58 15.52
N MET A 288 20.67 14.07 14.93
CA MET A 288 20.46 14.13 13.49
C MET A 288 21.05 15.44 12.95
N GLY A 289 22.27 15.37 12.45
CA GLY A 289 22.79 16.45 11.62
C GLY A 289 21.93 16.66 10.38
N LEU A 290 21.86 17.89 9.87
CA LEU A 290 21.07 18.27 8.69
C LEU A 290 21.28 17.32 7.51
N PHE A 291 22.52 16.84 7.29
CA PHE A 291 22.86 15.91 6.22
C PHE A 291 22.12 14.56 6.36
N LYS A 292 22.05 13.97 7.55
CA LYS A 292 21.33 12.72 7.80
C LYS A 292 19.82 12.88 7.56
N LEU A 293 19.26 14.00 8.02
CA LEU A 293 17.84 14.33 7.80
C LEU A 293 17.52 14.43 6.30
N ILE A 294 18.35 15.14 5.54
CA ILE A 294 18.18 15.26 4.08
C ILE A 294 18.30 13.89 3.41
N ALA A 295 19.31 13.08 3.76
CA ALA A 295 19.52 11.77 3.18
C ALA A 295 18.33 10.85 3.42
N ILE A 296 17.80 10.81 4.65
CA ILE A 296 16.62 10.01 5.00
C ILE A 296 15.38 10.50 4.26
N SER A 297 15.15 11.81 4.24
CA SER A 297 14.01 12.38 3.52
C SER A 297 14.07 12.07 2.04
N LEU A 298 15.27 12.12 1.43
CA LEU A 298 15.48 11.73 0.05
C LEU A 298 15.22 10.23 -0.20
N CYS A 299 15.72 9.36 0.68
CA CYS A 299 15.45 7.92 0.60
C CYS A 299 13.95 7.61 0.72
N LEU A 300 13.23 8.28 1.63
CA LEU A 300 11.80 8.12 1.78
C LEU A 300 11.03 8.65 0.57
N LEU A 301 11.44 9.80 0.03
CA LEU A 301 10.87 10.34 -1.19
C LEU A 301 11.04 9.35 -2.36
N LEU A 302 12.24 8.82 -2.55
CA LEU A 302 12.52 7.80 -3.56
C LEU A 302 11.67 6.55 -3.33
N PHE A 303 11.53 6.09 -2.10
CA PHE A 303 10.68 4.95 -1.75
C PHE A 303 9.22 5.18 -2.16
N PHE A 304 8.65 6.36 -1.90
CA PHE A 304 7.29 6.69 -2.29
C PHE A 304 7.11 6.99 -3.78
N THR A 305 8.21 7.24 -4.53
CA THR A 305 8.15 7.34 -5.99
C THR A 305 8.13 5.97 -6.69
N ILE A 306 8.57 4.89 -6.03
CA ILE A 306 8.55 3.54 -6.59
C ILE A 306 7.15 3.12 -7.07
N PRO A 307 6.06 3.29 -6.31
CA PRO A 307 4.71 2.95 -6.78
C PRO A 307 4.30 3.71 -8.03
N LEU A 308 4.66 4.99 -8.12
CA LEU A 308 4.38 5.83 -9.28
C LEU A 308 5.12 5.34 -10.53
N LEU A 309 6.42 5.02 -10.38
CA LEU A 309 7.23 4.46 -11.47
C LEU A 309 6.71 3.09 -11.91
N LEU A 310 6.37 2.23 -10.95
CA LEU A 310 5.81 0.92 -11.25
C LEU A 310 4.49 1.03 -12.02
N HIS A 311 3.59 1.92 -11.61
CA HIS A 311 2.34 2.17 -12.32
C HIS A 311 2.59 2.68 -13.75
N ALA A 312 3.51 3.64 -13.93
CA ALA A 312 3.85 4.20 -15.24
C ALA A 312 4.46 3.15 -16.19
N LEU A 313 5.27 2.24 -15.67
CA LEU A 313 5.85 1.13 -16.45
C LEU A 313 4.77 0.13 -16.88
N LEU A 314 3.87 -0.25 -15.97
CA LEU A 314 2.78 -1.19 -16.26
C LEU A 314 1.75 -0.61 -17.26
N ASP A 315 1.45 0.69 -17.17
CA ASP A 315 0.56 1.37 -18.13
C ASP A 315 1.17 1.46 -19.54
N ARG A 316 2.49 1.60 -19.62
CA ARG A 316 3.21 1.62 -20.90
C ARG A 316 3.18 0.26 -21.60
N ASP A 317 3.32 -0.82 -20.83
CA ASP A 317 3.32 -2.19 -21.34
C ASP A 317 1.95 -2.57 -21.91
N SER A 318 0.88 -2.22 -21.20
CA SER A 318 -0.49 -2.46 -21.66
C SER A 318 -0.86 -1.74 -22.96
N ARG A 319 -0.27 -0.57 -23.22
CA ARG A 319 -0.49 0.19 -24.48
C ARG A 319 0.27 -0.38 -25.67
N SER A 320 1.39 -1.06 -25.43
CA SER A 320 2.18 -1.69 -26.50
C SER A 320 1.54 -2.96 -27.05
N GLU A 321 0.65 -3.60 -26.28
CA GLU A 321 -0.03 -4.83 -26.66
C GLU A 321 -1.34 -4.62 -27.45
N THR A 322 -1.87 -3.40 -27.54
CA THR A 322 -3.03 -3.09 -28.39
C THR A 322 -2.56 -2.84 -29.82
N PRO A 323 -2.73 -3.81 -30.76
CA PRO A 323 -2.44 -3.56 -32.18
C PRO A 323 -3.38 -2.48 -32.68
N LEU A 324 -2.83 -1.48 -33.40
CA LEU A 324 -3.61 -0.50 -34.13
C LEU A 324 -4.63 -1.23 -35.01
N PRO A 325 -5.92 -0.87 -34.97
CA PRO A 325 -6.88 -1.42 -35.90
C PRO A 325 -6.48 -1.03 -37.32
N SER A 326 -6.14 -2.05 -38.12
CA SER A 326 -5.86 -1.95 -39.55
C SER A 326 -7.10 -1.63 -40.36
#